data_12d563cbfddc26166b8e32b0816d6a20
#
_entry.id   12d563cbfddc26166b8e32b0816d6a20
#
_cell.length_a   1.000
_cell.length_b   1.000
_cell.length_c   1.000
_cell.angle_alpha   90.00
_cell.angle_beta   90.00
_cell.angle_gamma   90.00
#
_symmetry.space_group_name_H-M   'P 1'
#
loop_
_entity.id
_entity.type
_entity.pdbx_description
1 polymer ?
#
loop_
_entity_poly.entity_id
_entity_poly.type
_entity_poly.pdbx_seq_one_letter_code
_entity_poly.pdbx_strand_id
1 'polypeptide(L)'
;MPLAVDMHIPSPPVNGFHVGPLFVHFYGLMYVVGIALAIYITRRRWRAVGGDPSLLTDVATWAVPAGIIGGRIYFDITTPFDIVPKHAWYGPLAVWDGGLGIWGGILAGAAVGIWRVHRAGADWRLMADAVAPALLVAQAIGRVGNYFNQELFGKPTALPWGLEISRAARLGSGIPAADMKYTTFQPSFLYELIFDLALAAVLVWLGHHRNIRPPGLLALYVAGYSAYRIFEETIRIDSSAHFLGLRLNFFIACVGTAAGIAWFVFVQRRGKVPEPGRPASPVPGGVTEAAAAAEPSAAESNPAAS
;
A
#
# COMPACT_ATOMS: atom_id res chain seq x y z
N MET A 1 -44.58 -14.00 14.16
CA MET A 1 -43.13 -14.28 14.21
C MET A 1 -42.49 -13.38 13.15
N PRO A 2 -41.76 -12.32 13.50
CA PRO A 2 -41.09 -11.52 12.47
C PRO A 2 -40.06 -12.41 11.81
N LEU A 3 -40.07 -12.48 10.47
CA LEU A 3 -39.02 -13.06 9.65
C LEU A 3 -37.77 -12.27 10.00
N ALA A 4 -36.88 -12.83 10.82
CA ALA A 4 -35.52 -12.32 10.93
C ALA A 4 -34.93 -12.50 9.52
N VAL A 5 -34.83 -11.41 8.78
CA VAL A 5 -34.05 -11.38 7.55
C VAL A 5 -32.63 -11.62 8.03
N ASP A 6 -32.09 -12.80 7.73
CA ASP A 6 -30.68 -13.11 7.92
C ASP A 6 -29.89 -12.15 7.01
N MET A 7 -29.47 -11.02 7.59
CA MET A 7 -28.73 -9.97 6.86
C MET A 7 -27.22 -10.26 6.82
N HIS A 8 -26.82 -11.54 6.85
CA HIS A 8 -25.43 -11.93 6.73
C HIS A 8 -24.86 -11.51 5.37
N ILE A 9 -23.59 -11.15 5.34
CA ILE A 9 -22.87 -10.93 4.08
C ILE A 9 -22.63 -12.31 3.46
N PRO A 10 -23.18 -12.59 2.25
CA PRO A 10 -23.03 -13.90 1.66
C PRO A 10 -21.60 -14.19 1.22
N SER A 11 -21.23 -15.46 1.16
CA SER A 11 -20.00 -15.89 0.48
C SER A 11 -20.04 -15.48 -0.99
N PRO A 12 -18.95 -14.98 -1.58
CA PRO A 12 -18.89 -14.74 -3.01
C PRO A 12 -18.99 -16.08 -3.77
N PRO A 13 -19.81 -16.14 -4.83
CA PRO A 13 -20.00 -17.37 -5.59
C PRO A 13 -18.78 -17.77 -6.42
N VAL A 14 -17.95 -16.79 -6.78
CA VAL A 14 -16.75 -16.97 -7.62
C VAL A 14 -15.63 -16.04 -7.13
N ASN A 15 -14.37 -16.42 -7.34
CA ASN A 15 -13.20 -15.62 -7.00
C ASN A 15 -12.47 -15.04 -8.22
N GLY A 16 -13.05 -15.20 -9.42
CA GLY A 16 -12.49 -14.71 -10.68
C GLY A 16 -13.32 -15.12 -11.88
N PHE A 17 -12.80 -14.86 -13.07
CA PHE A 17 -13.43 -15.19 -14.36
C PHE A 17 -12.39 -15.57 -15.41
N HIS A 18 -12.84 -16.27 -16.45
CA HIS A 18 -11.98 -16.67 -17.57
C HIS A 18 -11.97 -15.61 -18.68
N VAL A 19 -10.79 -15.34 -19.21
CA VAL A 19 -10.56 -14.58 -20.45
C VAL A 19 -9.79 -15.50 -21.40
N GLY A 20 -10.51 -16.25 -22.23
CA GLY A 20 -9.92 -17.32 -23.01
C GLY A 20 -9.32 -18.41 -22.08
N PRO A 21 -8.04 -18.79 -22.26
CA PRO A 21 -7.39 -19.78 -21.42
C PRO A 21 -6.90 -19.24 -20.06
N LEU A 22 -6.91 -17.92 -19.88
CA LEU A 22 -6.40 -17.27 -18.69
C LEU A 22 -7.51 -17.10 -17.64
N PHE A 23 -7.24 -17.55 -16.39
CA PHE A 23 -8.13 -17.27 -15.25
C PHE A 23 -7.65 -15.99 -14.55
N VAL A 24 -8.53 -14.98 -14.49
CA VAL A 24 -8.27 -13.69 -13.84
C VAL A 24 -8.92 -13.71 -12.45
N HIS A 25 -8.08 -13.71 -11.42
CA HIS A 25 -8.53 -13.63 -10.03
C HIS A 25 -8.99 -12.19 -9.68
N PHE A 26 -10.12 -12.05 -9.02
CA PHE A 26 -10.58 -10.74 -8.51
C PHE A 26 -9.59 -10.12 -7.52
N TYR A 27 -8.90 -10.94 -6.73
CA TYR A 27 -7.85 -10.48 -5.83
C TYR A 27 -6.73 -9.73 -6.57
N GLY A 28 -6.21 -10.33 -7.66
CA GLY A 28 -5.21 -9.66 -8.50
C GLY A 28 -5.73 -8.37 -9.15
N LEU A 29 -7.00 -8.37 -9.58
CA LEU A 29 -7.63 -7.18 -10.14
C LEU A 29 -7.73 -6.04 -9.10
N MET A 30 -8.08 -6.35 -7.84
CA MET A 30 -8.11 -5.36 -6.77
C MET A 30 -6.72 -4.76 -6.49
N TYR A 31 -5.65 -5.53 -6.60
CA TYR A 31 -4.29 -4.98 -6.52
C TYR A 31 -4.00 -3.99 -7.64
N VAL A 32 -4.35 -4.32 -8.88
CA VAL A 32 -4.16 -3.41 -10.03
C VAL A 32 -4.94 -2.11 -9.83
N VAL A 33 -6.21 -2.21 -9.43
CA VAL A 33 -7.06 -1.04 -9.14
C VAL A 33 -6.50 -0.23 -7.98
N GLY A 34 -6.09 -0.89 -6.88
CA GLY A 34 -5.50 -0.24 -5.72
C GLY A 34 -4.22 0.53 -6.07
N ILE A 35 -3.31 -0.07 -6.83
CA ILE A 35 -2.07 0.59 -7.29
C ILE A 35 -2.41 1.78 -8.20
N ALA A 36 -3.32 1.62 -9.15
CA ALA A 36 -3.72 2.70 -10.06
C ALA A 36 -4.31 3.89 -9.30
N LEU A 37 -5.19 3.63 -8.30
CA LEU A 37 -5.75 4.67 -7.44
C LEU A 37 -4.68 5.31 -6.55
N ALA A 38 -3.75 4.53 -6.00
CA ALA A 38 -2.64 5.08 -5.22
C ALA A 38 -1.77 6.02 -6.06
N ILE A 39 -1.43 5.64 -7.29
CA ILE A 39 -0.69 6.50 -8.22
C ILE A 39 -1.49 7.77 -8.52
N TYR A 40 -2.78 7.64 -8.82
CA TYR A 40 -3.65 8.77 -9.13
C TYR A 40 -3.74 9.78 -7.97
N ILE A 41 -4.03 9.30 -6.75
CA ILE A 41 -4.15 10.13 -5.55
C ILE A 41 -2.82 10.79 -5.23
N THR A 42 -1.72 10.03 -5.24
CA THR A 42 -0.38 10.55 -4.98
C THR A 42 0.00 11.62 -6.01
N ARG A 43 -0.29 11.38 -7.30
CA ARG A 43 -0.03 12.35 -8.37
C ARG A 43 -0.74 13.69 -8.14
N ARG A 44 -2.01 13.65 -7.71
CA ARG A 44 -2.76 14.88 -7.38
C ARG A 44 -2.15 15.61 -6.18
N ARG A 45 -1.83 14.86 -5.13
CA ARG A 45 -1.23 15.43 -3.91
C ARG A 45 0.18 15.97 -4.16
N TRP A 46 0.99 15.25 -4.92
CA TRP A 46 2.34 15.66 -5.29
C TRP A 46 2.33 16.95 -6.12
N ARG A 47 1.41 17.05 -7.08
CA ARG A 47 1.22 18.28 -7.84
C ARG A 47 0.78 19.46 -6.96
N ALA A 48 -0.06 19.22 -5.97
CA ALA A 48 -0.54 20.27 -5.07
C ALA A 48 0.56 20.89 -4.20
N VAL A 49 1.68 20.16 -3.97
CA VAL A 49 2.87 20.68 -3.27
C VAL A 49 3.95 21.18 -4.23
N GLY A 50 3.64 21.37 -5.51
CA GLY A 50 4.56 21.89 -6.53
C GLY A 50 5.48 20.84 -7.16
N GLY A 51 5.25 19.55 -6.92
CA GLY A 51 6.05 18.47 -7.50
C GLY A 51 5.68 18.17 -8.95
N ASP A 52 6.68 17.74 -9.75
CA ASP A 52 6.45 17.31 -11.12
C ASP A 52 5.72 15.95 -11.15
N PRO A 53 4.54 15.87 -11.78
CA PRO A 53 3.79 14.62 -11.89
C PRO A 53 4.47 13.53 -12.70
N SER A 54 5.42 13.87 -13.58
CA SER A 54 6.19 12.89 -14.37
C SER A 54 7.09 12.03 -13.47
N LEU A 55 7.64 12.63 -12.42
CA LEU A 55 8.46 11.93 -11.44
C LEU A 55 7.71 10.76 -10.80
N LEU A 56 6.41 10.93 -10.50
CA LEU A 56 5.66 9.84 -9.88
C LEU A 56 5.50 8.63 -10.82
N THR A 57 5.32 8.88 -12.12
CA THR A 57 5.26 7.79 -13.11
C THR A 57 6.59 7.04 -13.14
N ASP A 58 7.69 7.79 -13.14
CA ASP A 58 9.03 7.20 -13.10
C ASP A 58 9.26 6.42 -11.79
N VAL A 59 8.93 6.98 -10.63
CA VAL A 59 9.02 6.29 -9.34
C VAL A 59 8.19 5.00 -9.35
N ALA A 60 6.94 5.04 -9.81
CA ALA A 60 6.07 3.86 -9.85
C ALA A 60 6.60 2.78 -10.79
N THR A 61 7.14 3.17 -11.96
CA THR A 61 7.74 2.25 -12.94
C THR A 61 8.88 1.41 -12.34
N TRP A 62 9.64 1.97 -11.41
CA TRP A 62 10.76 1.27 -10.79
C TRP A 62 10.42 0.67 -9.43
N ALA A 63 9.66 1.38 -8.59
CA ALA A 63 9.35 0.93 -7.24
C ALA A 63 8.37 -0.25 -7.21
N VAL A 64 7.39 -0.32 -8.13
CA VAL A 64 6.42 -1.43 -8.17
C VAL A 64 7.10 -2.75 -8.54
N PRO A 65 7.87 -2.85 -9.65
CA PRO A 65 8.61 -4.09 -9.93
C PRO A 65 9.62 -4.45 -8.85
N ALA A 66 10.33 -3.45 -8.29
CA ALA A 66 11.26 -3.69 -7.19
C ALA A 66 10.54 -4.26 -5.96
N GLY A 67 9.34 -3.77 -5.64
CA GLY A 67 8.51 -4.31 -4.58
C GLY A 67 8.09 -5.75 -4.82
N ILE A 68 7.69 -6.10 -6.04
CA ILE A 68 7.34 -7.48 -6.42
C ILE A 68 8.56 -8.40 -6.27
N ILE A 69 9.70 -7.99 -6.80
CA ILE A 69 10.96 -8.76 -6.72
C ILE A 69 11.39 -8.92 -5.26
N GLY A 70 11.40 -7.83 -4.49
CA GLY A 70 11.77 -7.86 -3.07
C GLY A 70 10.83 -8.73 -2.24
N GLY A 71 9.52 -8.68 -2.51
CA GLY A 71 8.53 -9.54 -1.89
C GLY A 71 8.77 -11.01 -2.19
N ARG A 72 9.13 -11.33 -3.43
CA ARG A 72 9.45 -12.69 -3.83
C ARG A 72 10.73 -13.20 -3.17
N ILE A 73 11.81 -12.44 -3.23
CA ILE A 73 13.08 -12.78 -2.57
C ILE A 73 12.86 -13.04 -1.07
N TYR A 74 12.10 -12.18 -0.40
CA TYR A 74 11.80 -12.37 1.03
C TYR A 74 11.04 -13.68 1.28
N PHE A 75 10.02 -13.97 0.46
CA PHE A 75 9.26 -15.22 0.55
C PHE A 75 10.16 -16.43 0.34
N ASP A 76 10.99 -16.42 -0.68
CA ASP A 76 11.90 -17.52 -1.02
C ASP A 76 12.92 -17.82 0.10
N ILE A 77 13.36 -16.77 0.82
CA ILE A 77 14.26 -16.92 1.97
C ILE A 77 13.52 -17.43 3.21
N THR A 78 12.29 -16.97 3.45
CA THR A 78 11.56 -17.30 4.68
C THR A 78 10.76 -18.59 4.61
N THR A 79 10.41 -19.05 3.40
CA THR A 79 9.59 -20.24 3.15
C THR A 79 10.16 -21.14 2.05
N PRO A 80 11.45 -21.57 2.14
CA PRO A 80 12.11 -22.30 1.06
C PRO A 80 11.46 -23.66 0.75
N PHE A 81 10.81 -24.29 1.74
CA PHE A 81 10.17 -25.61 1.59
C PHE A 81 8.87 -25.57 0.79
N ASP A 82 8.23 -24.42 0.66
CA ASP A 82 7.00 -24.27 -0.13
C ASP A 82 7.26 -24.13 -1.63
N ILE A 83 8.51 -23.85 -2.02
CA ILE A 83 8.91 -23.56 -3.40
C ILE A 83 9.30 -24.83 -4.15
N VAL A 84 10.10 -25.67 -3.49
CA VAL A 84 10.79 -26.81 -4.12
C VAL A 84 9.85 -27.96 -4.54
N PRO A 85 8.76 -28.31 -3.83
CA PRO A 85 7.92 -29.44 -4.21
C PRO A 85 7.00 -29.19 -5.41
N LYS A 86 6.71 -27.92 -5.73
CA LYS A 86 5.68 -27.56 -6.72
C LYS A 86 6.24 -27.27 -8.10
N HIS A 87 7.49 -26.81 -8.19
CA HIS A 87 8.06 -26.30 -9.44
C HIS A 87 9.55 -26.63 -9.49
N ALA A 88 10.02 -27.03 -10.64
CA ALA A 88 11.42 -27.29 -10.93
C ALA A 88 12.31 -26.05 -10.63
N TRP A 89 13.35 -25.84 -11.38
CA TRP A 89 14.30 -24.73 -11.21
C TRP A 89 13.68 -23.31 -11.25
N TYR A 90 12.47 -23.13 -11.84
CA TYR A 90 11.80 -21.82 -11.94
C TYR A 90 10.88 -21.49 -10.74
N GLY A 91 10.77 -22.38 -9.76
CA GLY A 91 9.94 -22.16 -8.56
C GLY A 91 10.18 -20.80 -7.90
N PRO A 92 11.44 -20.34 -7.68
CA PRO A 92 11.71 -19.03 -7.13
C PRO A 92 11.19 -17.85 -7.95
N LEU A 93 10.93 -18.03 -9.24
CA LEU A 93 10.44 -16.99 -10.15
C LEU A 93 8.92 -17.00 -10.32
N ALA A 94 8.23 -18.02 -9.81
CA ALA A 94 6.80 -18.26 -10.03
C ALA A 94 5.91 -17.35 -9.15
N VAL A 95 5.97 -16.03 -9.38
CA VAL A 95 5.15 -15.04 -8.64
C VAL A 95 3.65 -15.18 -8.91
N TRP A 96 3.26 -15.80 -10.02
CA TRP A 96 1.87 -16.05 -10.40
C TRP A 96 1.17 -17.12 -9.55
N ASP A 97 1.92 -17.96 -8.85
CA ASP A 97 1.40 -18.96 -7.92
C ASP A 97 1.26 -18.43 -6.48
N GLY A 98 1.47 -17.11 -6.31
CA GLY A 98 1.48 -16.47 -5.00
C GLY A 98 2.86 -16.51 -4.33
N GLY A 99 2.89 -16.30 -3.02
CA GLY A 99 4.13 -16.28 -2.25
C GLY A 99 4.92 -14.98 -2.43
N LEU A 100 4.36 -13.89 -1.94
CA LEU A 100 5.02 -12.58 -1.83
C LEU A 100 5.10 -12.17 -0.36
N GLY A 101 6.30 -11.98 0.16
CA GLY A 101 6.51 -11.50 1.51
C GLY A 101 6.38 -9.98 1.60
N ILE A 102 5.45 -9.50 2.40
CA ILE A 102 5.12 -8.07 2.51
C ILE A 102 6.31 -7.21 2.93
N TRP A 103 7.15 -7.70 3.84
CA TRP A 103 8.30 -6.96 4.35
C TRP A 103 9.36 -6.71 3.27
N GLY A 104 9.65 -7.73 2.46
CA GLY A 104 10.57 -7.58 1.33
C GLY A 104 10.03 -6.62 0.28
N GLY A 105 8.72 -6.69 0.01
CA GLY A 105 8.04 -5.78 -0.90
C GLY A 105 8.11 -4.31 -0.45
N ILE A 106 7.81 -4.05 0.82
CA ILE A 106 7.89 -2.70 1.39
C ILE A 106 9.31 -2.17 1.35
N LEU A 107 10.30 -2.97 1.81
CA LEU A 107 11.70 -2.53 1.87
C LEU A 107 12.26 -2.22 0.49
N ALA A 108 12.10 -3.12 -0.48
CA ALA A 108 12.64 -2.92 -1.81
C ALA A 108 11.91 -1.79 -2.56
N GLY A 109 10.57 -1.77 -2.51
CA GLY A 109 9.78 -0.72 -3.15
C GLY A 109 10.06 0.67 -2.57
N ALA A 110 10.12 0.80 -1.24
CA ALA A 110 10.44 2.07 -0.60
C ALA A 110 11.89 2.51 -0.89
N ALA A 111 12.87 1.60 -0.82
CA ALA A 111 14.27 1.93 -1.09
C ALA A 111 14.46 2.45 -2.52
N VAL A 112 13.89 1.76 -3.51
CA VAL A 112 13.96 2.18 -4.91
C VAL A 112 13.16 3.47 -5.13
N GLY A 113 11.99 3.61 -4.54
CA GLY A 113 11.19 4.82 -4.64
C GLY A 113 11.92 6.04 -4.07
N ILE A 114 12.48 5.95 -2.87
CA ILE A 114 13.28 7.01 -2.25
C ILE A 114 14.50 7.33 -3.10
N TRP A 115 15.20 6.32 -3.59
CA TRP A 115 16.36 6.51 -4.45
C TRP A 115 16.01 7.27 -5.73
N ARG A 116 14.89 6.93 -6.39
CA ARG A 116 14.42 7.64 -7.60
C ARG A 116 14.07 9.10 -7.30
N VAL A 117 13.37 9.37 -6.21
CA VAL A 117 13.03 10.73 -5.77
C VAL A 117 14.30 11.54 -5.50
N HIS A 118 15.29 10.94 -4.82
CA HIS A 118 16.59 11.56 -4.58
C HIS A 118 17.35 11.86 -5.89
N ARG A 119 17.37 10.90 -6.82
CA ARG A 119 18.03 11.09 -8.13
C ARG A 119 17.42 12.21 -8.94
N ALA A 120 16.13 12.47 -8.74
CA ALA A 120 15.43 13.59 -9.38
C ALA A 120 15.60 14.94 -8.64
N GLY A 121 16.40 14.99 -7.56
CA GLY A 121 16.59 16.19 -6.76
C GLY A 121 15.37 16.62 -5.94
N ALA A 122 14.36 15.76 -5.81
CA ALA A 122 13.14 16.06 -5.07
C ALA A 122 13.22 15.64 -3.59
N ASP A 123 12.40 16.27 -2.73
CA ASP A 123 12.33 15.91 -1.32
C ASP A 123 11.46 14.66 -1.13
N TRP A 124 12.08 13.54 -0.77
CA TRP A 124 11.40 12.28 -0.48
C TRP A 124 10.41 12.37 0.68
N ARG A 125 10.60 13.32 1.61
CA ARG A 125 9.71 13.50 2.78
C ARG A 125 8.35 14.02 2.34
N LEU A 126 8.34 14.99 1.41
CA LEU A 126 7.11 15.50 0.80
C LEU A 126 6.41 14.41 -0.03
N MET A 127 7.19 13.63 -0.79
CA MET A 127 6.65 12.50 -1.55
C MET A 127 6.03 11.46 -0.60
N ALA A 128 6.68 11.13 0.51
CA ALA A 128 6.20 10.20 1.51
C ALA A 128 4.83 10.64 2.09
N ASP A 129 4.68 11.94 2.41
CA ASP A 129 3.41 12.49 2.88
C ASP A 129 2.32 12.53 1.79
N ALA A 130 2.72 12.70 0.52
CA ALA A 130 1.78 12.60 -0.59
C ALA A 130 1.27 11.16 -0.79
N VAL A 131 2.14 10.16 -0.57
CA VAL A 131 1.84 8.73 -0.71
C VAL A 131 1.00 8.19 0.45
N ALA A 132 1.20 8.66 1.69
CA ALA A 132 0.63 8.07 2.90
C ALA A 132 -0.89 7.78 2.85
N PRO A 133 -1.78 8.73 2.53
CA PRO A 133 -3.21 8.44 2.42
C PRO A 133 -3.56 7.58 1.19
N ALA A 134 -2.74 7.60 0.14
CA ALA A 134 -2.95 6.78 -1.04
C ALA A 134 -2.68 5.29 -0.77
N LEU A 135 -1.72 4.97 0.10
CA LEU A 135 -1.47 3.61 0.57
C LEU A 135 -2.69 3.03 1.28
N LEU A 136 -3.32 3.81 2.17
CA LEU A 136 -4.55 3.37 2.87
C LEU A 136 -5.69 3.08 1.90
N VAL A 137 -5.88 3.91 0.88
CA VAL A 137 -6.89 3.64 -0.15
C VAL A 137 -6.56 2.36 -0.92
N ALA A 138 -5.30 2.14 -1.28
CA ALA A 138 -4.88 0.90 -1.95
C ALA A 138 -5.08 -0.33 -1.05
N GLN A 139 -4.77 -0.23 0.25
CA GLN A 139 -5.00 -1.28 1.24
C GLN A 139 -6.49 -1.59 1.35
N ALA A 140 -7.36 -0.57 1.50
CA ALA A 140 -8.80 -0.73 1.54
C ALA A 140 -9.34 -1.50 0.31
N ILE A 141 -8.88 -1.15 -0.90
CA ILE A 141 -9.25 -1.86 -2.12
C ILE A 141 -8.74 -3.31 -2.09
N GLY A 142 -7.51 -3.54 -1.60
CA GLY A 142 -6.95 -4.88 -1.43
C GLY A 142 -7.79 -5.78 -0.51
N ARG A 143 -8.45 -5.20 0.53
CA ARG A 143 -9.35 -5.94 1.42
C ARG A 143 -10.60 -6.47 0.72
N VAL A 144 -11.08 -5.80 -0.32
CA VAL A 144 -12.13 -6.37 -1.19
C VAL A 144 -11.68 -7.67 -1.83
N GLY A 145 -10.39 -7.78 -2.17
CA GLY A 145 -9.80 -9.02 -2.67
C GLY A 145 -9.88 -10.18 -1.65
N ASN A 146 -9.67 -9.91 -0.36
CA ASN A 146 -9.80 -10.93 0.70
C ASN A 146 -11.25 -11.45 0.83
N TYR A 147 -12.25 -10.60 0.59
CA TYR A 147 -13.64 -11.05 0.51
C TYR A 147 -13.82 -12.10 -0.59
N PHE A 148 -13.35 -11.85 -1.81
CA PHE A 148 -13.46 -12.79 -2.92
C PHE A 148 -12.69 -14.10 -2.68
N ASN A 149 -11.57 -14.05 -1.99
CA ASN A 149 -10.79 -15.22 -1.61
C ASN A 149 -11.35 -15.94 -0.38
N GLN A 150 -12.31 -15.35 0.33
CA GLN A 150 -12.85 -15.87 1.61
C GLN A 150 -11.74 -16.17 2.62
N GLU A 151 -10.82 -15.24 2.79
CA GLU A 151 -9.64 -15.39 3.66
C GLU A 151 -9.56 -14.27 4.71
N LEU A 152 -8.71 -14.46 5.74
CA LEU A 152 -8.42 -13.47 6.77
C LEU A 152 -9.66 -13.00 7.56
N PHE A 153 -10.67 -13.82 7.71
CA PHE A 153 -11.86 -13.55 8.51
C PHE A 153 -11.59 -13.72 10.01
N GLY A 154 -12.47 -13.11 10.84
CA GLY A 154 -12.32 -13.13 12.29
C GLY A 154 -13.07 -14.29 12.96
N LYS A 155 -13.24 -14.22 14.29
CA LYS A 155 -13.94 -15.21 15.12
C LYS A 155 -15.37 -15.46 14.66
N PRO A 156 -15.96 -16.64 14.96
CA PRO A 156 -17.36 -16.90 14.74
C PRO A 156 -18.24 -15.81 15.38
N THR A 157 -19.33 -15.44 14.70
CA THR A 157 -20.22 -14.38 15.17
C THR A 157 -21.67 -14.64 14.79
N ALA A 158 -22.59 -14.14 15.65
CA ALA A 158 -24.01 -14.08 15.38
C ALA A 158 -24.48 -12.66 15.01
N LEU A 159 -23.56 -11.75 14.74
CA LEU A 159 -23.88 -10.37 14.34
C LEU A 159 -24.61 -10.35 13.00
N PRO A 160 -25.59 -9.44 12.79
CA PRO A 160 -26.39 -9.42 11.55
C PRO A 160 -25.55 -9.14 10.29
N TRP A 161 -24.38 -8.56 10.43
CA TRP A 161 -23.41 -8.36 9.33
C TRP A 161 -22.29 -9.41 9.30
N GLY A 162 -22.49 -10.57 9.93
CA GLY A 162 -21.53 -11.68 9.87
C GLY A 162 -21.29 -12.12 8.42
N LEU A 163 -20.05 -12.47 8.11
CA LEU A 163 -19.64 -12.96 6.81
C LEU A 163 -19.82 -14.47 6.74
N GLU A 164 -20.57 -14.95 5.77
CA GLU A 164 -20.64 -16.38 5.49
C GLU A 164 -19.35 -16.86 4.79
N ILE A 165 -18.78 -17.93 5.32
CA ILE A 165 -17.57 -18.57 4.74
C ILE A 165 -17.94 -19.97 4.28
N SER A 166 -17.68 -20.26 3.01
CA SER A 166 -17.96 -21.57 2.42
C SER A 166 -17.19 -22.69 3.15
N ARG A 167 -17.73 -23.89 3.12
CA ARG A 167 -17.06 -25.05 3.76
C ARG A 167 -15.66 -25.29 3.16
N ALA A 168 -15.50 -25.12 1.85
CA ALA A 168 -14.22 -25.30 1.18
C ALA A 168 -13.18 -24.28 1.68
N ALA A 169 -13.55 -23.00 1.80
CA ALA A 169 -12.66 -21.96 2.30
C ALA A 169 -12.29 -22.20 3.77
N ARG A 170 -13.24 -22.63 4.62
CA ARG A 170 -12.94 -22.98 6.03
C ARG A 170 -11.95 -24.12 6.16
N LEU A 171 -12.05 -25.15 5.31
CA LEU A 171 -11.11 -26.28 5.29
C LEU A 171 -9.71 -25.86 4.83
N GLY A 172 -9.61 -24.91 3.88
CA GLY A 172 -8.34 -24.39 3.35
C GLY A 172 -7.66 -23.34 4.21
N SER A 173 -8.39 -22.69 5.12
CA SER A 173 -7.88 -21.52 5.87
C SER A 173 -7.17 -21.85 7.19
N GLY A 174 -7.09 -23.12 7.58
CA GLY A 174 -6.38 -23.55 8.80
C GLY A 174 -6.98 -23.00 10.11
N ILE A 175 -8.31 -22.77 10.14
CA ILE A 175 -9.00 -22.33 11.36
C ILE A 175 -9.05 -23.43 12.41
N PRO A 176 -9.19 -23.08 13.71
CA PRO A 176 -9.34 -24.07 14.78
C PRO A 176 -10.48 -25.07 14.50
N ALA A 177 -10.25 -26.34 14.77
CA ALA A 177 -11.24 -27.39 14.54
C ALA A 177 -12.57 -27.12 15.28
N ALA A 178 -12.51 -26.47 16.45
CA ALA A 178 -13.68 -26.07 17.22
C ALA A 178 -14.60 -25.08 16.48
N ASP A 179 -14.01 -24.27 15.59
CA ASP A 179 -14.71 -23.22 14.85
C ASP A 179 -15.28 -23.70 13.52
N MET A 180 -14.92 -24.91 13.07
CA MET A 180 -15.39 -25.50 11.81
C MET A 180 -16.91 -25.70 11.72
N LYS A 181 -17.61 -25.79 12.86
CA LYS A 181 -19.06 -25.94 12.94
C LYS A 181 -19.84 -24.67 12.61
N TYR A 182 -19.20 -23.49 12.73
CA TYR A 182 -19.83 -22.21 12.44
C TYR A 182 -19.77 -21.90 10.95
N THR A 183 -20.75 -21.15 10.45
CA THR A 183 -20.82 -20.72 9.04
C THR A 183 -20.55 -19.24 8.89
N THR A 184 -20.79 -18.45 9.94
CA THR A 184 -20.69 -16.97 9.96
C THR A 184 -19.56 -16.53 10.86
N PHE A 185 -18.78 -15.60 10.35
CA PHE A 185 -17.56 -15.07 10.97
C PHE A 185 -17.51 -13.56 10.91
N GLN A 186 -16.71 -12.93 11.75
CA GLN A 186 -16.51 -11.48 11.70
C GLN A 186 -15.83 -11.07 10.39
N PRO A 187 -16.38 -10.10 9.65
CA PRO A 187 -15.84 -9.63 8.38
C PRO A 187 -14.67 -8.68 8.60
N SER A 188 -13.51 -9.20 9.02
CA SER A 188 -12.33 -8.37 9.29
C SER A 188 -11.91 -7.54 8.09
N PHE A 189 -12.07 -8.06 6.87
CA PHE A 189 -11.83 -7.32 5.63
C PHE A 189 -12.63 -6.00 5.57
N LEU A 190 -13.90 -6.03 6.00
CA LEU A 190 -14.77 -4.85 5.98
C LEU A 190 -14.38 -3.85 7.07
N TYR A 191 -14.01 -4.36 8.25
CA TYR A 191 -13.57 -3.50 9.35
C TYR A 191 -12.30 -2.75 8.97
N GLU A 192 -11.32 -3.45 8.38
CA GLU A 192 -10.07 -2.84 7.93
C GLU A 192 -10.30 -1.88 6.76
N LEU A 193 -11.14 -2.24 5.79
CA LEU A 193 -11.52 -1.36 4.68
C LEU A 193 -12.09 -0.02 5.19
N ILE A 194 -13.05 -0.07 6.11
CA ILE A 194 -13.68 1.14 6.67
C ILE A 194 -12.64 1.96 7.45
N PHE A 195 -11.81 1.29 8.25
CA PHE A 195 -10.77 1.95 9.02
C PHE A 195 -9.74 2.63 8.13
N ASP A 196 -9.24 1.94 7.10
CA ASP A 196 -8.25 2.47 6.16
C ASP A 196 -8.79 3.71 5.43
N LEU A 197 -10.04 3.67 4.95
CA LEU A 197 -10.66 4.83 4.31
C LEU A 197 -10.87 5.99 5.30
N ALA A 198 -11.28 5.71 6.54
CA ALA A 198 -11.43 6.71 7.57
C ALA A 198 -10.08 7.35 7.93
N LEU A 199 -9.03 6.54 8.12
CA LEU A 199 -7.69 7.04 8.40
C LEU A 199 -7.13 7.84 7.21
N ALA A 200 -7.37 7.39 5.97
CA ALA A 200 -6.99 8.15 4.76
C ALA A 200 -7.65 9.53 4.75
N ALA A 201 -8.96 9.60 5.04
CA ALA A 201 -9.68 10.87 5.14
C ALA A 201 -9.11 11.78 6.23
N VAL A 202 -8.79 11.22 7.40
CA VAL A 202 -8.15 11.96 8.51
C VAL A 202 -6.79 12.49 8.09
N LEU A 203 -5.95 11.69 7.43
CA LEU A 203 -4.62 12.15 6.97
C LEU A 203 -4.73 13.25 5.91
N VAL A 204 -5.70 13.13 5.00
CA VAL A 204 -5.97 14.18 4.01
C VAL A 204 -6.44 15.46 4.71
N TRP A 205 -7.38 15.35 5.66
CA TRP A 205 -7.88 16.49 6.43
C TRP A 205 -6.76 17.17 7.23
N LEU A 206 -5.93 16.40 7.94
CA LEU A 206 -4.78 16.91 8.68
C LEU A 206 -3.79 17.64 7.76
N GLY A 207 -3.48 17.06 6.61
CA GLY A 207 -2.55 17.66 5.64
C GLY A 207 -3.06 18.97 5.04
N HIS A 208 -4.39 19.22 5.03
CA HIS A 208 -4.97 20.49 4.55
C HIS A 208 -5.14 21.53 5.66
N HIS A 209 -5.44 21.10 6.89
CA HIS A 209 -5.83 22.02 7.96
C HIS A 209 -4.76 22.24 9.04
N ARG A 210 -3.68 21.46 9.00
CA ARG A 210 -2.60 21.51 10.00
C ARG A 210 -1.23 21.59 9.31
N ASN A 211 -0.35 22.42 9.85
CA ASN A 211 1.03 22.54 9.38
C ASN A 211 1.87 21.35 9.89
N ILE A 212 1.66 20.17 9.32
CA ILE A 212 2.41 18.98 9.67
C ILE A 212 3.72 18.96 8.88
N ARG A 213 4.84 18.86 9.61
CA ARG A 213 6.17 18.77 9.00
C ARG A 213 6.40 17.41 8.37
N PRO A 214 6.82 17.32 7.11
CA PRO A 214 7.10 16.05 6.45
C PRO A 214 8.32 15.32 7.06
N PRO A 215 8.27 13.98 7.11
CA PRO A 215 7.23 13.07 6.68
C PRO A 215 6.23 12.70 7.80
N GLY A 216 5.57 13.69 8.38
CA GLY A 216 4.66 13.52 9.52
C GLY A 216 3.39 12.76 9.18
N LEU A 217 2.81 12.93 7.98
CA LEU A 217 1.64 12.17 7.57
C LEU A 217 1.97 10.68 7.38
N LEU A 218 3.15 10.36 6.86
CA LEU A 218 3.61 8.96 6.79
C LEU A 218 3.81 8.37 8.18
N ALA A 219 4.37 9.13 9.13
CA ALA A 219 4.52 8.68 10.52
C ALA A 219 3.15 8.41 11.18
N LEU A 220 2.14 9.27 10.93
CA LEU A 220 0.77 9.05 11.39
C LEU A 220 0.08 7.86 10.70
N TYR A 221 0.36 7.61 9.42
CA TYR A 221 -0.06 6.38 8.75
C TYR A 221 0.48 5.15 9.47
N VAL A 222 1.79 5.10 9.74
CA VAL A 222 2.41 3.96 10.44
C VAL A 222 1.79 3.78 11.83
N ALA A 223 1.65 4.86 12.60
CA ALA A 223 1.05 4.81 13.93
C ALA A 223 -0.42 4.34 13.90
N GLY A 224 -1.25 4.96 13.05
CA GLY A 224 -2.68 4.69 12.99
C GLY A 224 -2.99 3.30 12.46
N TYR A 225 -2.35 2.89 11.37
CA TYR A 225 -2.52 1.54 10.81
C TYR A 225 -2.05 0.46 11.79
N SER A 226 -0.87 0.65 12.41
CA SER A 226 -0.39 -0.31 13.41
C SER A 226 -1.31 -0.37 14.64
N ALA A 227 -1.87 0.76 15.09
CA ALA A 227 -2.83 0.77 16.19
C ALA A 227 -4.09 -0.03 15.87
N TYR A 228 -4.61 0.10 14.65
CA TYR A 228 -5.74 -0.72 14.19
C TYR A 228 -5.37 -2.21 14.16
N ARG A 229 -4.16 -2.56 13.71
CA ARG A 229 -3.68 -3.95 13.67
C ARG A 229 -3.66 -4.60 15.08
N ILE A 230 -3.45 -3.86 16.15
CA ILE A 230 -3.58 -4.37 17.52
C ILE A 230 -4.99 -4.93 17.75
N PHE A 231 -6.02 -4.19 17.36
CA PHE A 231 -7.42 -4.64 17.45
C PHE A 231 -7.68 -5.84 16.54
N GLU A 232 -7.28 -5.77 15.27
CA GLU A 232 -7.55 -6.83 14.31
C GLU A 232 -6.94 -8.18 14.71
N GLU A 233 -5.70 -8.18 15.22
CA GLU A 233 -5.05 -9.41 15.68
C GLU A 233 -5.78 -10.08 16.86
N THR A 234 -6.66 -9.38 17.58
CA THR A 234 -7.49 -9.97 18.65
C THR A 234 -8.70 -10.73 18.12
N ILE A 235 -9.16 -10.41 16.93
CA ILE A 235 -10.34 -11.01 16.32
C ILE A 235 -10.03 -12.10 15.29
N ARG A 236 -8.86 -12.06 14.66
CA ARG A 236 -8.44 -13.02 13.62
C ARG A 236 -8.20 -14.41 14.19
N ILE A 237 -8.52 -15.45 13.39
CA ILE A 237 -8.40 -16.86 13.75
C ILE A 237 -7.55 -17.68 12.80
N ASP A 238 -7.07 -17.10 11.70
CA ASP A 238 -6.13 -17.76 10.80
C ASP A 238 -4.82 -18.15 11.51
N SER A 239 -4.13 -19.16 11.00
CA SER A 239 -2.87 -19.64 11.57
C SER A 239 -1.82 -18.53 11.61
N SER A 240 -1.13 -18.40 12.73
CA SER A 240 -0.08 -17.41 12.95
C SER A 240 0.91 -17.90 14.00
N ALA A 241 2.14 -17.41 13.95
CA ALA A 241 3.08 -17.61 15.04
C ALA A 241 2.58 -16.93 16.32
N HIS A 242 2.74 -17.59 17.46
CA HIS A 242 2.35 -17.07 18.79
C HIS A 242 3.58 -16.85 19.67
N PHE A 243 3.52 -15.78 20.44
CA PHE A 243 4.51 -15.45 21.47
C PHE A 243 3.76 -15.02 22.73
N LEU A 244 4.12 -15.56 23.89
CA LEU A 244 3.43 -15.30 25.16
C LEU A 244 1.90 -15.45 25.12
N GLY A 245 1.40 -16.43 24.34
CA GLY A 245 -0.04 -16.69 24.19
C GLY A 245 -0.80 -15.76 23.26
N LEU A 246 -0.15 -14.73 22.70
CA LEU A 246 -0.70 -13.81 21.71
C LEU A 246 -0.04 -14.02 20.34
N ARG A 247 -0.71 -13.60 19.30
CA ARG A 247 -0.17 -13.62 17.93
C ARG A 247 1.05 -12.72 17.84
N LEU A 248 2.13 -13.17 17.19
CA LEU A 248 3.36 -12.37 17.04
C LEU A 248 3.09 -10.99 16.44
N ASN A 249 2.18 -10.93 15.47
CA ASN A 249 1.80 -9.69 14.81
C ASN A 249 1.19 -8.64 15.76
N PHE A 250 0.57 -9.06 16.86
CA PHE A 250 0.10 -8.15 17.90
C PHE A 250 1.26 -7.33 18.51
N PHE A 251 2.37 -7.98 18.83
CA PHE A 251 3.54 -7.30 19.38
C PHE A 251 4.20 -6.39 18.33
N ILE A 252 4.29 -6.87 17.08
CA ILE A 252 4.80 -6.05 15.96
C ILE A 252 3.95 -4.80 15.78
N ALA A 253 2.62 -4.92 15.90
CA ALA A 253 1.70 -3.80 15.82
C ALA A 253 1.87 -2.81 16.97
N CYS A 254 2.09 -3.29 18.22
CA CYS A 254 2.41 -2.44 19.37
C CYS A 254 3.70 -1.64 19.13
N VAL A 255 4.77 -2.33 18.69
CA VAL A 255 6.04 -1.68 18.36
C VAL A 255 5.88 -0.67 17.22
N GLY A 256 5.15 -1.04 16.16
CA GLY A 256 4.86 -0.16 15.03
C GLY A 256 4.11 1.11 15.45
N THR A 257 3.11 0.96 16.33
CA THR A 257 2.36 2.09 16.89
C THR A 257 3.27 3.04 17.68
N ALA A 258 4.06 2.48 18.60
CA ALA A 258 4.98 3.28 19.43
C ALA A 258 6.05 3.96 18.55
N ALA A 259 6.63 3.24 17.59
CA ALA A 259 7.62 3.78 16.68
C ALA A 259 7.03 4.89 15.77
N GLY A 260 5.82 4.71 15.25
CA GLY A 260 5.13 5.72 14.44
C GLY A 260 4.84 7.00 15.22
N ILE A 261 4.36 6.88 16.47
CA ILE A 261 4.14 8.03 17.36
C ILE A 261 5.46 8.73 17.67
N ALA A 262 6.49 7.97 18.05
CA ALA A 262 7.82 8.53 18.37
C ALA A 262 8.40 9.25 17.14
N TRP A 263 8.29 8.66 15.96
CA TRP A 263 8.72 9.27 14.70
C TRP A 263 7.96 10.55 14.42
N PHE A 264 6.63 10.56 14.54
CA PHE A 264 5.82 11.77 14.39
C PHE A 264 6.29 12.88 15.33
N VAL A 265 6.40 12.60 16.63
CA VAL A 265 6.85 13.58 17.63
C VAL A 265 8.25 14.11 17.31
N PHE A 266 9.17 13.24 16.92
CA PHE A 266 10.53 13.62 16.53
C PHE A 266 10.53 14.56 15.33
N VAL A 267 9.78 14.23 14.29
CA VAL A 267 9.66 15.06 13.07
C VAL A 267 9.03 16.42 13.38
N GLN A 268 7.96 16.46 14.19
CA GLN A 268 7.32 17.72 14.55
C GLN A 268 8.21 18.61 15.41
N ARG A 269 9.11 18.05 16.24
CA ARG A 269 10.03 18.82 17.06
C ARG A 269 11.28 19.29 16.30
N ARG A 270 11.81 18.49 15.38
CA ARG A 270 13.11 18.73 14.71
C ARG A 270 13.04 18.88 13.21
N GLY A 271 11.91 18.56 12.57
CA GLY A 271 11.74 18.62 11.11
C GLY A 271 11.85 20.06 10.60
N LYS A 272 12.46 20.24 9.42
CA LYS A 272 12.43 21.52 8.71
C LYS A 272 11.03 21.75 8.16
N VAL A 273 10.52 22.99 8.29
CA VAL A 273 9.29 23.39 7.58
C VAL A 273 9.68 23.55 6.10
N PRO A 274 9.01 22.87 5.16
CA PRO A 274 9.22 23.14 3.75
C PRO A 274 8.80 24.58 3.46
N GLU A 275 9.65 25.33 2.77
CA GLU A 275 9.26 26.64 2.26
C GLU A 275 8.24 26.45 1.12
N PRO A 276 7.02 27.02 1.23
CA PRO A 276 6.06 26.94 0.15
C PRO A 276 6.64 27.59 -1.11
N GLY A 277 6.67 26.86 -2.22
CA GLY A 277 7.01 27.43 -3.53
C GLY A 277 8.49 27.45 -3.91
N ARG A 278 9.38 26.80 -3.15
CA ARG A 278 10.76 26.64 -3.64
C ARG A 278 10.83 25.42 -4.55
N PRO A 279 11.05 25.61 -5.87
CA PRO A 279 11.34 24.46 -6.75
C PRO A 279 12.57 23.74 -6.19
N ALA A 280 12.57 22.40 -6.28
CA ALA A 280 13.73 21.61 -5.92
C ALA A 280 14.96 22.23 -6.60
N SER A 281 16.01 22.51 -5.83
CA SER A 281 17.21 23.12 -6.37
C SER A 281 17.71 22.32 -7.57
N PRO A 282 18.06 22.95 -8.69
CA PRO A 282 18.56 22.22 -9.86
C PRO A 282 19.77 21.40 -9.45
N VAL A 283 19.83 20.15 -9.90
CA VAL A 283 20.94 19.23 -9.66
C VAL A 283 22.20 19.91 -10.22
N PRO A 284 23.27 20.11 -9.45
CA PRO A 284 24.53 20.59 -9.98
C PRO A 284 25.06 19.58 -11.00
N GLY A 285 25.03 19.90 -12.28
CA GLY A 285 25.53 19.03 -13.39
C GLY A 285 24.53 18.72 -14.50
N GLY A 286 23.27 19.20 -14.43
CA GLY A 286 22.35 19.15 -15.57
C GLY A 286 22.69 20.27 -16.55
N VAL A 287 23.35 19.90 -17.65
CA VAL A 287 23.67 20.82 -18.75
C VAL A 287 22.34 21.38 -19.29
N THR A 288 22.15 22.65 -19.11
CA THR A 288 21.05 23.42 -19.71
C THR A 288 21.35 23.60 -21.19
N GLU A 289 21.02 22.61 -22.01
CA GLU A 289 21.09 22.68 -23.46
C GLU A 289 19.93 23.51 -24.09
N ALA A 290 19.10 24.14 -23.26
CA ALA A 290 17.97 24.94 -23.70
C ALA A 290 18.25 26.46 -23.76
N ALA A 291 19.46 26.93 -23.35
CA ALA A 291 19.79 28.36 -23.35
C ALA A 291 20.67 28.79 -24.56
N ALA A 292 21.07 27.88 -25.41
CA ALA A 292 21.91 28.16 -26.57
C ALA A 292 21.15 28.42 -27.89
N ALA A 293 19.81 28.38 -27.88
CA ALA A 293 19.00 28.50 -29.09
C ALA A 293 18.19 29.80 -29.20
N ALA A 294 18.48 30.80 -28.39
CA ALA A 294 17.78 32.10 -28.43
C ALA A 294 18.73 33.29 -28.41
N GLU A 295 19.68 33.35 -29.34
CA GLU A 295 20.23 34.63 -29.75
C GLU A 295 19.62 35.00 -31.11
N PRO A 296 18.85 36.12 -31.22
CA PRO A 296 18.43 36.63 -32.50
C PRO A 296 19.64 37.33 -33.14
N SER A 297 20.04 36.86 -34.33
CA SER A 297 20.92 37.53 -35.26
C SER A 297 20.39 38.93 -35.58
N ALA A 298 20.92 39.92 -34.87
CA ALA A 298 20.78 41.31 -35.26
C ALA A 298 22.15 41.80 -35.75
N ALA A 299 22.30 41.87 -37.04
CA ALA A 299 23.20 42.81 -37.72
C ALA A 299 23.20 42.47 -39.21
N GLU A 300 22.57 43.33 -40.00
CA GLU A 300 23.19 43.99 -41.13
C GLU A 300 22.13 44.83 -41.87
N SER A 301 21.99 46.07 -41.43
CA SER A 301 21.48 47.11 -42.28
C SER A 301 22.67 47.95 -42.70
N ASN A 302 23.16 47.79 -43.88
CA ASN A 302 24.08 48.68 -44.52
C ASN A 302 23.31 49.66 -45.45
N PRO A 303 23.37 50.96 -45.27
CA PRO A 303 22.91 51.92 -46.28
C PRO A 303 24.15 52.43 -47.04
N ALA A 304 24.24 52.11 -48.32
CA ALA A 304 25.13 52.80 -49.26
C ALA A 304 24.24 53.37 -50.38
N ALA A 305 24.16 54.66 -50.35
CA ALA A 305 24.74 55.67 -51.18
C ALA A 305 24.19 55.76 -52.62
N SER A 306 23.80 56.97 -52.91
CA SER A 306 23.59 57.73 -54.14
C SER A 306 22.27 57.61 -54.85
#